data_6e82324aa54b940caa56a651251a4d99
#
_entry.id   6e82324aa54b940caa56a651251a4d99
#
_cell.length_a   1.000
_cell.length_b   1.000
_cell.length_c   1.000
_cell.angle_alpha   90.00
_cell.angle_beta   90.00
_cell.angle_gamma   90.00
#
_symmetry.space_group_name_H-M   'P 1'
#
loop_
_entity.id
_entity.type
_entity.pdbx_description
1 polymer ?
#
loop_
_entity_poly.entity_id
_entity_poly.type
_entity_poly.pdbx_seq_one_letter_code
_entity_poly.pdbx_strand_id
1 'polypeptide(L)'
;MLKARLFFIFCFTVSLLYTQQNKLSIETNSSAYSGWETYFSYNSIPSIAEGLNEIYFASYNSIFSYNIFNSQIEKFDTLNELSGDEISAFYHSENNNLIAIGYRSGFLQIINLNSNSIINIYD
;
A
#
# COMPACT_ATOMS: atom_id res chain seq x y z
N MET A 1 -27.00 -8.91 45.69
CA MET A 1 -27.05 -9.76 44.47
C MET A 1 -27.46 -9.01 43.20
N LEU A 2 -28.40 -8.07 43.27
CA LEU A 2 -28.86 -7.31 42.05
C LEU A 2 -27.76 -6.43 41.46
N LYS A 3 -26.96 -5.74 42.26
CA LYS A 3 -25.88 -4.85 41.81
C LYS A 3 -24.73 -5.60 41.11
N ALA A 4 -24.40 -6.81 41.50
CA ALA A 4 -23.37 -7.63 40.86
C ALA A 4 -23.85 -8.15 39.49
N ARG A 5 -25.11 -8.49 39.33
CA ARG A 5 -25.68 -8.89 38.03
C ARG A 5 -25.73 -7.75 37.03
N LEU A 6 -26.03 -6.52 37.48
CA LEU A 6 -26.04 -5.34 36.62
C LEU A 6 -24.63 -4.99 36.11
N PHE A 7 -23.62 -5.16 36.95
CA PHE A 7 -22.22 -4.92 36.57
C PHE A 7 -21.73 -5.92 35.52
N PHE A 8 -22.09 -7.21 35.64
CA PHE A 8 -21.75 -8.23 34.65
C PHE A 8 -22.42 -7.99 33.30
N ILE A 9 -23.68 -7.56 33.27
CA ILE A 9 -24.38 -7.22 32.02
C ILE A 9 -23.73 -6.01 31.36
N PHE A 10 -23.33 -5.00 32.14
CA PHE A 10 -22.66 -3.83 31.60
C PHE A 10 -21.27 -4.16 31.01
N CYS A 11 -20.45 -4.97 31.67
CA CYS A 11 -19.17 -5.42 31.13
C CYS A 11 -19.32 -6.25 29.86
N PHE A 12 -20.36 -7.08 29.74
CA PHE A 12 -20.62 -7.90 28.58
C PHE A 12 -21.04 -7.04 27.35
N THR A 13 -21.86 -6.02 27.57
CA THR A 13 -22.28 -5.09 26.50
C THR A 13 -21.11 -4.22 26.00
N VAL A 14 -20.22 -3.77 26.90
CA VAL A 14 -19.01 -3.02 26.53
C VAL A 14 -18.06 -3.89 25.70
N SER A 15 -17.87 -5.16 26.05
CA SER A 15 -17.00 -6.06 25.27
C SER A 15 -17.56 -6.34 23.86
N LEU A 16 -18.88 -6.42 23.70
CA LEU A 16 -19.51 -6.58 22.39
C LEU A 16 -19.35 -5.34 21.51
N LEU A 17 -19.44 -4.14 22.10
CA LEU A 17 -19.21 -2.89 21.37
C LEU A 17 -17.75 -2.74 20.91
N TYR A 18 -16.78 -3.15 21.73
CA TYR A 18 -15.37 -3.17 21.34
C TYR A 18 -15.08 -4.14 20.19
N THR A 19 -15.76 -5.27 20.12
CA THR A 19 -15.59 -6.26 19.04
C THR A 19 -16.20 -5.76 17.72
N GLN A 20 -17.24 -4.93 17.77
CA GLN A 20 -17.83 -4.35 16.56
C GLN A 20 -17.01 -3.20 16.00
N GLN A 21 -16.31 -2.41 16.83
CA GLN A 21 -15.46 -1.32 16.33
C GLN A 21 -14.23 -1.82 15.56
N ASN A 22 -13.68 -2.98 15.92
CA ASN A 22 -12.55 -3.57 15.22
C ASN A 22 -12.90 -4.19 13.86
N LYS A 23 -14.19 -4.35 13.54
CA LYS A 23 -14.64 -4.89 12.25
C LYS A 23 -14.95 -3.81 11.21
N LEU A 24 -14.97 -2.51 11.61
CA LEU A 24 -15.35 -1.41 10.75
C LEU A 24 -14.16 -0.60 10.19
N SER A 25 -12.92 -0.99 10.49
CA SER A 25 -11.73 -0.23 10.05
C SER A 25 -10.98 -0.86 8.88
N ILE A 26 -11.56 -1.82 8.18
CA ILE A 26 -10.93 -2.47 7.01
C ILE A 26 -11.44 -1.91 5.66
N GLU A 27 -12.41 -1.02 5.69
CA GLU A 27 -12.96 -0.46 4.45
C GLU A 27 -12.96 1.07 4.46
N THR A 28 -11.84 1.72 4.23
CA THR A 28 -11.84 3.05 3.63
C THR A 28 -10.44 3.52 3.29
N ASN A 29 -9.84 3.00 2.26
CA ASN A 29 -8.95 3.75 1.38
C ASN A 29 -9.04 3.23 -0.06
N SER A 30 -10.20 2.85 -0.51
CA SER A 30 -10.49 2.83 -1.93
C SER A 30 -10.86 4.26 -2.32
N SER A 31 -9.90 5.00 -2.87
CA SER A 31 -10.23 6.16 -3.69
C SER A 31 -11.38 5.77 -4.60
N ALA A 32 -12.42 6.60 -4.61
CA ALA A 32 -13.65 6.39 -5.38
C ALA A 32 -13.39 6.44 -6.90
N TYR A 33 -12.64 5.49 -7.42
CA TYR A 33 -12.59 5.16 -8.82
C TYR A 33 -13.50 3.98 -9.07
N SER A 34 -14.67 4.29 -9.56
CA SER A 34 -15.75 3.43 -9.95
C SER A 34 -15.27 2.17 -10.68
N GLY A 35 -15.21 1.04 -10.00
CA GLY A 35 -15.41 -0.27 -10.62
C GLY A 35 -14.28 -0.87 -11.47
N TRP A 36 -13.12 -0.22 -11.59
CA TRP A 36 -11.96 -0.80 -12.27
C TRP A 36 -10.97 -1.32 -11.24
N GLU A 37 -10.65 -2.61 -11.34
CA GLU A 37 -9.64 -3.26 -10.54
C GLU A 37 -8.54 -3.77 -11.47
N THR A 38 -7.29 -3.39 -11.20
CA THR A 38 -6.15 -3.85 -12.00
C THR A 38 -5.61 -5.15 -11.45
N TYR A 39 -5.55 -6.16 -12.32
CA TYR A 39 -4.92 -7.44 -12.01
C TYR A 39 -3.57 -7.51 -12.71
N PHE A 40 -2.49 -7.47 -11.92
CA PHE A 40 -1.13 -7.63 -12.44
C PHE A 40 -0.65 -9.05 -12.27
N SER A 41 0.19 -9.47 -13.21
CA SER A 41 0.91 -10.75 -13.08
C SER A 41 2.10 -10.54 -12.15
N TYR A 42 2.03 -11.07 -10.96
CA TYR A 42 3.15 -11.11 -10.01
C TYR A 42 4.09 -12.32 -10.22
N ASN A 43 4.04 -12.96 -11.40
CA ASN A 43 4.82 -14.14 -11.70
C ASN A 43 6.32 -13.89 -11.85
N SER A 44 6.73 -12.62 -11.97
CA SER A 44 8.12 -12.22 -12.05
C SER A 44 8.35 -10.95 -11.26
N ILE A 45 9.28 -10.99 -10.31
CA ILE A 45 9.72 -9.89 -9.48
C ILE A 45 11.21 -9.68 -9.77
N PRO A 46 11.56 -8.89 -10.80
CA PRO A 46 12.95 -8.68 -11.18
C PRO A 46 13.72 -7.84 -10.16
N SER A 47 13.05 -7.05 -9.33
CA SER A 47 13.72 -6.17 -8.39
C SER A 47 12.96 -6.05 -7.06
N ILE A 48 13.74 -5.99 -5.97
CA ILE A 48 13.25 -5.84 -4.60
C ILE A 48 14.09 -4.74 -3.95
N ALA A 49 13.46 -3.87 -3.16
CA ALA A 49 14.12 -2.88 -2.35
C ALA A 49 13.57 -2.89 -0.92
N GLU A 50 14.46 -2.63 0.04
CA GLU A 50 14.12 -2.54 1.45
C GLU A 50 13.82 -1.09 1.83
N GLY A 51 12.77 -0.88 2.63
CA GLY A 51 12.46 0.34 3.32
C GLY A 51 12.43 0.13 4.83
N LEU A 52 12.20 1.18 5.61
CA LEU A 52 12.25 1.11 7.07
C LEU A 52 11.29 0.05 7.66
N ASN A 53 10.05 0.04 7.17
CA ASN A 53 8.98 -0.86 7.64
C ASN A 53 8.31 -1.61 6.49
N GLU A 54 8.82 -1.48 5.30
CA GLU A 54 8.21 -1.98 4.08
C GLU A 54 9.25 -2.65 3.19
N ILE A 55 8.79 -3.62 2.45
CA ILE A 55 9.57 -4.24 1.37
C ILE A 55 8.84 -3.89 0.07
N TYR A 56 9.58 -3.29 -0.85
CA TYR A 56 9.08 -2.91 -2.16
C TYR A 56 9.45 -3.96 -3.19
N PHE A 57 8.49 -4.29 -4.04
CA PHE A 57 8.64 -5.29 -5.10
C PHE A 57 8.28 -4.64 -6.43
N ALA A 58 9.21 -4.63 -7.36
CA ALA A 58 8.93 -4.22 -8.73
C ALA A 58 8.59 -5.45 -9.58
N SER A 59 7.43 -5.42 -10.19
CA SER A 59 6.95 -6.36 -11.20
C SER A 59 7.26 -5.80 -12.60
N TYR A 60 6.68 -6.38 -13.66
CA TYR A 60 6.91 -5.94 -15.03
C TYR A 60 6.54 -4.46 -15.25
N ASN A 61 5.39 -4.02 -14.77
CA ASN A 61 4.85 -2.68 -15.00
C ASN A 61 4.12 -2.10 -13.76
N SER A 62 4.36 -2.64 -12.61
CA SER A 62 3.75 -2.23 -11.35
C SER A 62 4.71 -2.45 -10.19
N ILE A 63 4.46 -1.73 -9.11
CA ILE A 63 5.18 -1.88 -7.86
C ILE A 63 4.15 -2.19 -6.79
N PHE A 64 4.53 -2.99 -5.82
CA PHE A 64 3.76 -3.14 -4.59
C PHE A 64 4.70 -3.11 -3.38
N SER A 65 4.22 -2.60 -2.27
CA SER A 65 4.89 -2.67 -0.99
C SER A 65 4.18 -3.63 -0.06
N TYR A 66 4.93 -4.24 0.82
CA TYR A 66 4.45 -5.06 1.92
C TYR A 66 4.96 -4.49 3.24
N ASN A 67 4.03 -4.06 4.09
CA ASN A 67 4.38 -3.58 5.42
C ASN A 67 4.55 -4.76 6.38
N ILE A 68 5.75 -4.87 6.97
CA ILE A 68 6.16 -6.02 7.81
C ILE A 68 5.45 -6.07 9.18
N PHE A 69 4.88 -4.95 9.66
CA PHE A 69 4.22 -4.90 10.98
C PHE A 69 2.73 -5.21 10.93
N ASN A 70 2.04 -4.70 9.92
CA ASN A 70 0.59 -4.83 9.82
C ASN A 70 0.14 -5.74 8.67
N SER A 71 1.08 -6.27 7.89
CA SER A 71 0.84 -7.14 6.72
C SER A 71 -0.01 -6.47 5.63
N GLN A 72 -0.05 -5.15 5.59
CA GLN A 72 -0.74 -4.41 4.52
C GLN A 72 0.07 -4.43 3.24
N ILE A 73 -0.65 -4.52 2.12
CA ILE A 73 -0.08 -4.41 0.78
C ILE A 73 -0.62 -3.13 0.15
N GLU A 74 0.28 -2.29 -0.33
CA GLU A 74 -0.03 -1.12 -1.14
C GLU A 74 0.44 -1.36 -2.58
N LYS A 75 -0.34 -0.92 -3.55
CA LYS A 75 -0.05 -1.12 -4.98
C LYS A 75 0.13 0.22 -5.66
N PHE A 76 1.14 0.29 -6.50
CA PHE A 76 1.41 1.41 -7.39
C PHE A 76 1.35 0.89 -8.83
N ASP A 77 0.42 1.40 -9.58
CA ASP A 77 0.14 0.96 -10.94
C ASP A 77 -0.28 2.13 -11.85
N THR A 78 -0.79 1.85 -13.03
CA THR A 78 -1.26 2.90 -13.94
C THR A 78 -2.44 3.72 -13.40
N LEU A 79 -3.20 3.21 -12.43
CA LEU A 79 -4.23 3.97 -11.73
C LEU A 79 -3.63 4.99 -10.76
N ASN A 80 -2.40 4.75 -10.29
CA ASN A 80 -1.61 5.65 -9.46
C ASN A 80 -0.57 6.43 -10.30
N GLU A 81 -0.85 6.66 -11.57
CA GLU A 81 -0.01 7.45 -12.49
C GLU A 81 1.36 6.82 -12.86
N LEU A 82 1.58 5.52 -12.63
CA LEU A 82 2.74 4.86 -13.22
C LEU A 82 2.63 4.81 -14.75
N SER A 83 3.77 4.86 -15.43
CA SER A 83 3.85 4.85 -16.91
C SER A 83 3.17 3.62 -17.55
N GLY A 84 3.20 2.47 -16.87
CA GLY A 84 2.71 1.21 -17.43
C GLY A 84 3.68 0.50 -18.37
N ASP A 85 4.84 1.10 -18.62
CA ASP A 85 5.93 0.49 -19.38
C ASP A 85 6.69 -0.56 -18.55
N GLU A 86 7.54 -1.33 -19.23
CA GLU A 86 8.41 -2.32 -18.60
C GLU A 86 9.44 -1.65 -17.69
N ILE A 87 9.40 -1.99 -16.39
CA ILE A 87 10.35 -1.52 -15.41
C ILE A 87 11.69 -2.25 -15.62
N SER A 88 12.74 -1.50 -15.89
CA SER A 88 14.10 -2.00 -16.10
C SER A 88 15.05 -1.75 -14.95
N ALA A 89 14.76 -0.75 -14.12
CA ALA A 89 15.53 -0.39 -12.93
C ALA A 89 14.61 0.11 -11.85
N PHE A 90 14.93 -0.23 -10.61
CA PHE A 90 14.14 0.15 -9.44
C PHE A 90 15.07 0.42 -8.26
N TYR A 91 14.86 1.54 -7.58
CA TYR A 91 15.65 1.92 -6.42
C TYR A 91 14.78 2.64 -5.40
N HIS A 92 14.91 2.30 -4.13
CA HIS A 92 14.31 3.01 -3.01
C HIS A 92 15.40 3.73 -2.21
N SER A 93 15.20 5.01 -1.93
CA SER A 93 16.04 5.83 -1.07
C SER A 93 15.34 6.05 0.26
N GLU A 94 15.76 5.33 1.30
CA GLU A 94 15.19 5.43 2.65
C GLU A 94 15.37 6.84 3.23
N ASN A 95 16.57 7.43 3.07
CA ASN A 95 16.88 8.76 3.62
C ASN A 95 15.98 9.87 3.06
N ASN A 96 15.57 9.76 1.81
CA ASN A 96 14.74 10.77 1.12
C ASN A 96 13.28 10.34 0.99
N ASN A 97 12.96 9.11 1.37
CA ASN A 97 11.66 8.49 1.19
C ASN A 97 11.15 8.62 -0.26
N LEU A 98 12.02 8.24 -1.19
CA LEU A 98 11.80 8.31 -2.64
C LEU A 98 11.96 6.94 -3.29
N ILE A 99 11.13 6.67 -4.28
CA ILE A 99 11.30 5.55 -5.20
C ILE A 99 11.69 6.12 -6.57
N ALA A 100 12.77 5.61 -7.15
CA ALA A 100 13.17 5.89 -8.53
C ALA A 100 12.93 4.66 -9.41
N ILE A 101 12.23 4.87 -10.52
CA ILE A 101 11.82 3.83 -11.46
C ILE A 101 12.35 4.17 -12.84
N GLY A 102 13.23 3.34 -13.37
CA GLY A 102 13.67 3.41 -14.76
C GLY A 102 12.88 2.44 -15.63
N TYR A 103 12.42 2.91 -16.76
CA TYR A 103 11.68 2.12 -17.73
C TYR A 103 12.56 1.76 -18.93
N ARG A 104 12.21 0.66 -19.59
CA ARG A 104 12.94 0.19 -20.77
C ARG A 104 12.88 1.17 -21.94
N SER A 105 11.86 2.00 -21.97
CA SER A 105 11.70 3.09 -22.95
C SER A 105 12.71 4.25 -22.77
N GLY A 106 13.50 4.27 -21.70
CA GLY A 106 14.39 5.37 -21.32
C GLY A 106 13.73 6.41 -20.40
N PHE A 107 12.44 6.27 -20.14
CA PHE A 107 11.69 7.13 -19.23
C PHE A 107 12.04 6.86 -17.76
N LEU A 108 12.05 7.91 -16.94
CA LEU A 108 12.30 7.82 -15.49
C LEU A 108 11.15 8.46 -14.73
N GLN A 109 10.68 7.78 -13.69
CA GLN A 109 9.74 8.34 -12.71
C GLN A 109 10.36 8.35 -11.33
N ILE A 110 10.04 9.40 -10.55
CA ILE A 110 10.40 9.50 -9.14
C ILE A 110 9.12 9.69 -8.34
N ILE A 111 8.85 8.78 -7.43
CA ILE A 111 7.73 8.86 -6.49
C ILE A 111 8.25 9.38 -5.16
N ASN A 112 7.66 10.46 -4.66
CA ASN A 112 7.89 10.95 -3.32
C ASN A 112 6.83 10.35 -2.38
N LEU A 113 7.25 9.44 -1.51
CA LEU A 113 6.36 8.71 -0.60
C LEU A 113 5.79 9.58 0.52
N ASN A 114 6.42 10.74 0.82
CA ASN A 114 5.90 11.66 1.83
C ASN A 114 4.72 12.48 1.32
N SER A 115 4.75 12.86 0.04
CA SER A 115 3.74 13.72 -0.58
C SER A 115 2.84 12.99 -1.58
N ASN A 116 3.09 11.71 -1.84
CA ASN A 116 2.45 10.92 -2.89
C ASN A 116 2.48 11.60 -4.26
N SER A 117 3.56 12.35 -4.53
CA SER A 117 3.72 13.04 -5.81
C SER A 117 4.67 12.27 -6.73
N ILE A 118 4.37 12.31 -8.03
CA ILE A 118 5.17 11.66 -9.06
C ILE A 118 5.80 12.74 -9.96
N ILE A 119 7.10 12.62 -10.17
CA ILE A 119 7.88 13.45 -11.08
C ILE A 119 8.25 12.58 -12.28
N ASN A 120 7.90 13.04 -13.45
CA ASN A 120 8.21 12.41 -14.73
C ASN A 120 9.41 13.09 -15.38
N ILE A 121 10.42 12.31 -15.74
CA ILE A 121 11.62 12.79 -16.40
C ILE A 121 11.71 12.09 -17.76
N TYR A 122 11.67 12.88 -18.80
CA TYR A 122 11.79 12.45 -20.20
C TYR A 122 13.19 12.83 -20.71
N ASP A 123 13.80 11.96 -21.48
CA ASP A 123 15.05 12.23 -22.18
C ASP A 123 14.80 12.94 -23.52
#